data_45be5d6b2e84712d9ebf142043313154
#
_entry.id   45be5d6b2e84712d9ebf142043313154
#
_cell.length_a   1.000
_cell.length_b   1.000
_cell.length_c   1.000
_cell.angle_alpha   90.00
_cell.angle_beta   90.00
_cell.angle_gamma   90.00
#
_symmetry.space_group_name_H-M   'P 1'
#
loop_
_entity.id
_entity.type
_entity.pdbx_description
1 polymer ?
#
loop_
_entity_poly.entity_id
_entity_poly.type
_entity_poly.pdbx_seq_one_letter_code
_entity_poly.pdbx_strand_id
1 'polypeptide(L)'
;MGTPTLSQYIADLTNACNYLNEQVAASSTETFFNGTTDVYKVQALVDGIKYQLSLDIVSSSSEDLSAFNNSVSAAETYIASLP
;
A
#
# COMPACT_ATOMS: atom_id res chain seq x y z
N MET A 1 -5.52 -24.92 -9.90
CA MET A 1 -4.78 -23.73 -9.52
C MET A 1 -4.39 -23.79 -8.08
N GLY A 2 -3.12 -23.60 -7.80
CA GLY A 2 -2.62 -23.68 -6.45
C GLY A 2 -2.84 -22.40 -5.65
N THR A 3 -2.68 -22.52 -4.34
CA THR A 3 -2.66 -21.38 -3.45
C THR A 3 -1.39 -20.55 -3.75
N PRO A 4 -1.46 -19.23 -3.73
CA PRO A 4 -0.26 -18.41 -3.90
C PRO A 4 0.79 -18.73 -2.86
N THR A 5 2.06 -18.68 -3.25
CA THR A 5 3.19 -18.94 -2.35
C THR A 5 3.56 -17.64 -1.63
N LEU A 6 4.36 -17.77 -0.57
CA LEU A 6 4.91 -16.61 0.12
C LEU A 6 5.66 -15.70 -0.85
N SER A 7 6.47 -16.26 -1.75
CA SER A 7 7.19 -15.47 -2.76
C SER A 7 6.25 -14.65 -3.63
N GLN A 8 5.11 -15.22 -4.00
CA GLN A 8 4.11 -14.51 -4.81
C GLN A 8 3.48 -13.36 -4.02
N TYR A 9 3.16 -13.59 -2.74
CA TYR A 9 2.64 -12.53 -1.87
C TYR A 9 3.65 -11.40 -1.71
N ILE A 10 4.92 -11.73 -1.51
CA ILE A 10 5.97 -10.71 -1.35
C ILE A 10 6.15 -9.92 -2.65
N ALA A 11 6.13 -10.58 -3.80
CA ALA A 11 6.20 -9.89 -5.09
C ALA A 11 5.01 -8.96 -5.31
N ASP A 12 3.80 -9.42 -4.98
CA ASP A 12 2.60 -8.61 -5.10
C ASP A 12 2.65 -7.40 -4.16
N LEU A 13 3.10 -7.60 -2.92
CA LEU A 13 3.27 -6.51 -1.96
C LEU A 13 4.29 -5.49 -2.45
N THR A 14 5.40 -5.95 -3.02
CA THR A 14 6.42 -5.06 -3.58
C THR A 14 5.83 -4.19 -4.69
N ASN A 15 5.11 -4.81 -5.62
CA ASN A 15 4.49 -4.08 -6.73
C ASN A 15 3.40 -3.13 -6.22
N ALA A 16 2.59 -3.58 -5.28
CA ALA A 16 1.51 -2.76 -4.73
C ALA A 16 2.06 -1.56 -3.98
N CYS A 17 3.12 -1.73 -3.19
CA CYS A 17 3.74 -0.63 -2.46
C CYS A 17 4.44 0.36 -3.38
N ASN A 18 5.08 -0.12 -4.44
CA ASN A 18 5.68 0.75 -5.44
C ASN A 18 4.60 1.61 -6.11
N TYR A 19 3.48 0.99 -6.48
CA TYR A 19 2.37 1.71 -7.07
C TYR A 19 1.77 2.72 -6.08
N LEU A 20 1.61 2.32 -4.83
CA LEU A 20 1.11 3.20 -3.78
C LEU A 20 2.02 4.43 -3.63
N ASN A 21 3.33 4.22 -3.58
CA ASN A 21 4.30 5.31 -3.45
C ASN A 21 4.19 6.27 -4.64
N GLU A 22 4.03 5.75 -5.84
CA GLU A 22 3.84 6.56 -7.04
C GLU A 22 2.57 7.40 -6.97
N GLN A 23 1.47 6.80 -6.50
CA GLN A 23 0.19 7.51 -6.40
C GLN A 23 0.25 8.61 -5.34
N VAL A 24 0.88 8.35 -4.20
CA VAL A 24 1.06 9.36 -3.15
C VAL A 24 1.91 10.51 -3.68
N ALA A 25 3.01 10.22 -4.34
CA ALA A 25 3.89 11.25 -4.89
C ALA A 25 3.16 12.11 -5.93
N ALA A 26 2.42 11.49 -6.83
CA ALA A 26 1.67 12.20 -7.85
C ALA A 26 0.59 13.09 -7.23
N SER A 27 -0.16 12.55 -6.27
CA SER A 27 -1.25 13.29 -5.62
C SER A 27 -0.73 14.44 -4.79
N SER A 28 0.46 14.30 -4.18
CA SER A 28 1.01 15.35 -3.32
C SER A 28 1.61 16.51 -4.10
N THR A 29 1.95 16.33 -5.37
CA THR A 29 2.60 17.37 -6.19
C THR A 29 1.65 18.07 -7.14
N GLU A 30 0.47 17.52 -7.39
CA GLU A 30 -0.48 18.11 -8.31
C GLU A 30 -1.63 18.77 -7.55
N THR A 31 -2.13 19.84 -8.11
CA THR A 31 -3.30 20.53 -7.54
C THR A 31 -4.54 19.92 -8.17
N PHE A 32 -5.10 18.94 -7.52
CA PHE A 32 -6.31 18.28 -8.00
C PHE A 32 -7.54 18.89 -7.36
N PHE A 33 -8.48 19.24 -8.17
CA PHE A 33 -9.80 19.53 -7.66
C PHE A 33 -10.63 18.26 -7.47
N ASN A 34 -10.10 17.12 -7.88
CA ASN A 34 -10.69 15.78 -7.68
C ASN A 34 -10.05 15.04 -6.54
N GLY A 35 -9.53 15.74 -5.55
CA GLY A 35 -8.78 15.16 -4.45
C GLY A 35 -9.49 14.00 -3.76
N THR A 36 -10.83 14.07 -3.65
CA THR A 36 -11.60 13.01 -3.00
C THR A 36 -11.43 11.68 -3.71
N THR A 37 -11.47 11.66 -5.04
CA THR A 37 -11.29 10.43 -5.81
C THR A 37 -9.89 9.86 -5.62
N ASP A 38 -8.88 10.72 -5.61
CA ASP A 38 -7.51 10.29 -5.44
C ASP A 38 -7.28 9.73 -4.03
N VAL A 39 -7.89 10.35 -3.02
CA VAL A 39 -7.83 9.85 -1.65
C VAL A 39 -8.44 8.46 -1.56
N TYR A 40 -9.58 8.23 -2.22
CA TYR A 40 -10.21 6.92 -2.21
C TYR A 40 -9.33 5.86 -2.87
N LYS A 41 -8.62 6.21 -3.95
CA LYS A 41 -7.68 5.28 -4.59
C LYS A 41 -6.54 4.93 -3.66
N VAL A 42 -5.94 5.92 -3.02
CA VAL A 42 -4.85 5.70 -2.07
C VAL A 42 -5.34 4.88 -0.89
N GLN A 43 -6.51 5.19 -0.35
CA GLN A 43 -7.07 4.45 0.76
C GLN A 43 -7.35 2.99 0.40
N ALA A 44 -7.86 2.74 -0.80
CA ALA A 44 -8.12 1.38 -1.26
C ALA A 44 -6.83 0.56 -1.38
N LEU A 45 -5.76 1.18 -1.87
CA LEU A 45 -4.45 0.53 -1.96
C LEU A 45 -3.90 0.23 -0.57
N VAL A 46 -4.01 1.17 0.35
CA VAL A 46 -3.59 0.98 1.75
C VAL A 46 -4.35 -0.19 2.37
N ASP A 47 -5.67 -0.20 2.22
CA ASP A 47 -6.50 -1.26 2.81
C ASP A 47 -6.14 -2.63 2.24
N GLY A 48 -5.92 -2.74 0.94
CA GLY A 48 -5.53 -3.99 0.30
C GLY A 48 -4.17 -4.48 0.77
N ILE A 49 -3.21 -3.57 0.91
CA ILE A 49 -1.86 -3.91 1.39
C ILE A 49 -1.91 -4.36 2.84
N LYS A 50 -2.65 -3.63 3.69
CA LYS A 50 -2.81 -4.00 5.10
C LYS A 50 -3.46 -5.37 5.24
N TYR A 51 -4.45 -5.68 4.40
CA TYR A 51 -5.08 -6.99 4.39
C TYR A 51 -4.05 -8.09 4.09
N GLN A 52 -3.24 -7.91 3.05
CA GLN A 52 -2.21 -8.90 2.70
C GLN A 52 -1.17 -9.06 3.81
N LEU A 53 -0.77 -7.96 4.44
CA LEU A 53 0.18 -8.00 5.55
C LEU A 53 -0.38 -8.73 6.77
N SER A 54 -1.69 -8.80 6.90
CA SER A 54 -2.36 -9.49 8.02
C SER A 54 -2.53 -10.99 7.79
N LEU A 55 -2.32 -11.48 6.56
CA LEU A 55 -2.45 -12.91 6.28
C LEU A 55 -1.37 -13.70 7.01
N ASP A 56 -1.76 -14.85 7.56
CA ASP A 56 -0.83 -15.67 8.36
C ASP A 56 0.45 -16.04 7.60
N ILE A 57 0.31 -16.39 6.32
CA ILE A 57 1.46 -16.78 5.51
C ILE A 57 2.49 -15.65 5.40
N VAL A 58 2.04 -14.40 5.46
CA VAL A 58 2.90 -13.20 5.40
C VAL A 58 3.33 -12.78 6.80
N SER A 59 2.37 -12.61 7.70
CA SER A 59 2.62 -12.06 9.03
C SER A 59 3.48 -12.96 9.90
N SER A 60 3.42 -14.28 9.69
CA SER A 60 4.23 -15.23 10.43
C SER A 60 5.55 -15.59 9.73
N SER A 61 5.80 -14.99 8.56
CA SER A 61 7.02 -15.26 7.80
C SER A 61 8.23 -14.59 8.44
N SER A 62 9.41 -15.03 8.03
CA SER A 62 10.68 -14.42 8.44
C SER A 62 11.08 -13.24 7.54
N GLU A 63 10.23 -12.89 6.57
CA GLU A 63 10.52 -11.79 5.65
C GLU A 63 10.52 -10.44 6.37
N ASP A 64 11.40 -9.55 5.92
CA ASP A 64 11.43 -8.19 6.44
C ASP A 64 10.31 -7.38 5.77
N LEU A 65 9.29 -7.04 6.55
CA LEU A 65 8.11 -6.33 6.05
C LEU A 65 8.21 -4.82 6.28
N SER A 66 9.36 -4.32 6.75
CA SER A 66 9.54 -2.90 7.12
C SER A 66 9.21 -1.95 5.98
N ALA A 67 9.68 -2.25 4.77
CA ALA A 67 9.45 -1.39 3.62
C ALA A 67 7.96 -1.26 3.30
N PHE A 68 7.21 -2.37 3.41
CA PHE A 68 5.77 -2.35 3.15
C PHE A 68 5.04 -1.54 4.22
N ASN A 69 5.39 -1.75 5.48
CA ASN A 69 4.82 -1.00 6.59
C ASN A 69 5.14 0.50 6.48
N ASN A 70 6.34 0.84 6.05
CA ASN A 70 6.74 2.24 5.86
C ASN A 70 5.93 2.90 4.74
N SER A 71 5.69 2.19 3.64
CA SER A 71 4.87 2.70 2.54
C SER A 71 3.44 2.96 2.99
N VAL A 72 2.88 2.02 3.76
CA VAL A 72 1.53 2.17 4.32
C VAL A 72 1.47 3.38 5.26
N SER A 73 2.44 3.50 6.16
CA SER A 73 2.48 4.61 7.12
C SER A 73 2.60 5.96 6.42
N ALA A 74 3.43 6.05 5.40
CA ALA A 74 3.60 7.28 4.62
C ALA A 74 2.30 7.68 3.91
N ALA A 75 1.60 6.69 3.34
CA ALA A 75 0.33 6.93 2.67
C ALA A 75 -0.74 7.36 3.65
N GLU A 76 -0.80 6.73 4.82
CA GLU A 76 -1.77 7.11 5.87
C GLU A 76 -1.50 8.52 6.39
N THR A 77 -0.23 8.88 6.56
CA THR A 77 0.15 10.23 6.94
C THR A 77 -0.28 11.26 5.89
N TYR A 78 -0.08 10.93 4.62
CA TYR A 78 -0.53 11.79 3.53
C TYR A 78 -2.05 12.00 3.58
N ILE A 79 -2.82 10.92 3.73
CA ILE A 79 -4.28 11.00 3.80
C ILE A 79 -4.71 11.87 4.99
N ALA A 80 -4.08 11.65 6.14
CA ALA A 80 -4.42 12.39 7.37
C ALA A 80 -4.09 13.88 7.27
N SER A 81 -3.16 14.26 6.37
CA SER A 81 -2.77 15.65 6.18
C SER A 81 -3.73 16.44 5.28
N LEU A 82 -4.64 15.76 4.63
CA LEU A 82 -5.59 16.40 3.71
C LEU A 82 -6.69 17.11 4.49
N PRO A 83 -7.15 18.26 3.99
CA PRO A 83 -8.24 18.99 4.64
C PRO A 83 -9.57 18.26 4.54
#